data_4e3e44600d2aa6764b62f07d994dbb1d
#
_entry.id   4e3e44600d2aa6764b62f07d994dbb1d
#
_cell.length_a   1.000
_cell.length_b   1.000
_cell.length_c   1.000
_cell.angle_alpha   90.00
_cell.angle_beta   90.00
_cell.angle_gamma   90.00
#
_symmetry.space_group_name_H-M   'P 1'
#
loop_
_entity.id
_entity.type
_entity.pdbx_description
1 polymer ?
#
loop_
_entity_poly.entity_id
_entity_poly.type
_entity_poly.pdbx_seq_one_letter_code
_entity_poly.pdbx_strand_id
1 'polypeptide(L)'
;LVDPIVETHSSCPDDPIGDLIDEYHCATARLARCHETLLDKLNTNQENKTSALIGESPAMQLLRRQIEAVAKSDATVLVLGETGTGKELVSAEIHRRSERSHRPYLCVNCAALSAGSLERDLFGLEQGAFPGAEERRKGRFELASGGTILLDEISELDINLQSKLLRVLQEKEFEPLGSQETVRVDVRVIATTHRNLETEVREGRLRPDLYFRLAIVPIEVPPLRERKEDISLLAAVFLERFAAATGKWPLKIDVGSLRRLVSYHWPGNVRQLESLVRREVLLAEEEEVTLEINPEKEFSCLASSPDLGAIRGMSIEEVERLLIADTLELLDGHQKHSAEVLGIGVRTLRDKIKKWGLKGQRR
;
A
#
# COMPACT_ATOMS: atom_id res chain seq x y z
N LEU A 1 -8.45 -43.06 23.65
CA LEU A 1 -8.38 -42.65 25.05
C LEU A 1 -6.96 -42.21 25.39
N VAL A 2 -6.62 -40.99 25.11
CA VAL A 2 -5.50 -40.26 25.75
C VAL A 2 -5.98 -38.83 25.85
N ASP A 3 -6.26 -38.38 27.10
CA ASP A 3 -6.62 -37.00 27.42
C ASP A 3 -5.42 -36.09 27.18
N PRO A 4 -5.58 -34.93 26.52
CA PRO A 4 -4.54 -33.93 26.48
C PRO A 4 -4.50 -33.17 27.82
N ILE A 5 -3.33 -33.18 28.44
CA ILE A 5 -3.00 -32.38 29.64
C ILE A 5 -3.09 -30.89 29.22
N VAL A 6 -4.10 -30.23 29.74
CA VAL A 6 -4.22 -28.76 29.68
C VAL A 6 -3.34 -28.21 30.81
N GLU A 7 -2.12 -27.78 30.50
CA GLU A 7 -1.35 -26.94 31.41
C GLU A 7 -2.00 -25.55 31.47
N THR A 8 -2.68 -25.29 32.58
CA THR A 8 -3.20 -23.96 32.91
C THR A 8 -2.06 -23.05 33.31
N HIS A 9 -1.55 -22.24 32.39
CA HIS A 9 -0.72 -21.09 32.76
C HIS A 9 -1.60 -20.06 33.45
N SER A 10 -1.28 -19.74 34.72
CA SER A 10 -1.91 -18.68 35.48
C SER A 10 -1.67 -17.33 34.82
N SER A 11 -2.71 -16.77 34.21
CA SER A 11 -2.70 -15.45 33.60
C SER A 11 -2.51 -14.36 34.66
N CYS A 12 -1.54 -13.47 34.47
CA CYS A 12 -1.43 -12.18 35.13
C CYS A 12 -2.58 -11.30 34.62
N PRO A 13 -3.37 -10.60 35.44
CA PRO A 13 -4.62 -9.97 35.02
C PRO A 13 -4.48 -8.72 34.11
N ASP A 14 -3.28 -8.35 33.69
CA ASP A 14 -3.03 -7.16 32.88
C ASP A 14 -1.98 -7.39 31.76
N ASP A 15 -1.99 -8.54 31.09
CA ASP A 15 -1.13 -8.76 29.92
C ASP A 15 -1.97 -8.76 28.59
N PRO A 16 -2.20 -7.59 27.98
CA PRO A 16 -2.97 -7.49 26.72
C PRO A 16 -2.29 -8.23 25.56
N ILE A 17 -1.03 -8.64 25.71
CA ILE A 17 -0.29 -9.41 24.71
C ILE A 17 -0.55 -10.91 24.91
N GLY A 18 -0.74 -11.35 26.14
CA GLY A 18 -1.18 -12.72 26.46
C GLY A 18 -2.53 -13.04 25.82
N ASP A 19 -3.50 -12.13 25.97
CA ASP A 19 -4.83 -12.26 25.37
C ASP A 19 -4.77 -12.33 23.84
N LEU A 20 -3.89 -11.54 23.21
CA LEU A 20 -3.69 -11.57 21.75
C LEU A 20 -3.01 -12.86 21.26
N ILE A 21 -2.18 -13.50 22.08
CA ILE A 21 -1.56 -14.78 21.77
C ILE A 21 -2.59 -15.90 21.87
N ASP A 22 -3.44 -15.87 22.89
CA ASP A 22 -4.55 -16.83 23.06
C ASP A 22 -5.58 -16.65 21.92
N GLU A 23 -5.82 -15.42 21.50
CA GLU A 23 -6.66 -15.11 20.35
C GLU A 23 -6.06 -15.62 19.02
N TYR A 24 -4.73 -15.54 18.85
CA TYR A 24 -4.03 -16.15 17.72
C TYR A 24 -4.17 -17.68 17.74
N HIS A 25 -3.97 -18.35 18.87
CA HIS A 25 -4.16 -19.78 18.99
C HIS A 25 -5.62 -20.18 18.76
N CYS A 26 -6.56 -19.37 19.23
CA CYS A 26 -7.98 -19.54 18.96
C CYS A 26 -8.31 -19.31 17.47
N ALA A 27 -7.72 -18.28 16.84
CA ALA A 27 -7.87 -17.99 15.41
C ALA A 27 -7.28 -19.10 14.54
N THR A 28 -6.09 -19.63 14.88
CA THR A 28 -5.49 -20.76 14.15
C THR A 28 -6.29 -22.05 14.34
N ALA A 29 -6.84 -22.30 15.51
CA ALA A 29 -7.75 -23.43 15.76
C ALA A 29 -9.12 -23.29 15.06
N ARG A 30 -9.63 -22.05 14.91
CA ARG A 30 -10.82 -21.74 14.11
C ARG A 30 -10.53 -21.90 12.61
N LEU A 31 -9.35 -21.45 12.13
CA LEU A 31 -8.90 -21.64 10.76
C LEU A 31 -8.77 -23.12 10.42
N ALA A 32 -8.20 -23.94 11.30
CA ALA A 32 -8.11 -25.38 11.10
C ALA A 32 -9.49 -26.05 10.98
N ARG A 33 -10.48 -25.62 11.77
CA ARG A 33 -11.88 -26.10 11.68
C ARG A 33 -12.62 -25.54 10.48
N CYS A 34 -12.36 -24.29 10.08
CA CYS A 34 -12.88 -23.71 8.83
C CYS A 34 -12.27 -24.37 7.61
N HIS A 35 -11.03 -24.87 7.69
CA HIS A 35 -10.34 -25.54 6.60
C HIS A 35 -11.08 -26.82 6.14
N GLU A 36 -11.56 -27.66 7.06
CA GLU A 36 -12.39 -28.82 6.71
C GLU A 36 -13.70 -28.43 6.03
N THR A 37 -14.36 -27.36 6.51
CA THR A 37 -15.60 -26.84 5.90
C THR A 37 -15.37 -26.08 4.61
N LEU A 38 -14.15 -25.57 4.38
CA LEU A 38 -13.75 -24.80 3.20
C LEU A 38 -13.21 -25.65 2.08
N LEU A 39 -12.62 -26.83 2.36
CA LEU A 39 -12.22 -27.81 1.35
C LEU A 39 -13.44 -28.32 0.56
N ASP A 40 -14.57 -28.50 1.21
CA ASP A 40 -15.84 -28.86 0.54
C ASP A 40 -16.43 -27.73 -0.33
N LYS A 41 -16.10 -26.47 -0.01
CA LYS A 41 -16.51 -25.28 -0.80
C LYS A 41 -15.46 -24.82 -1.82
N LEU A 42 -14.25 -25.36 -1.79
CA LEU A 42 -13.10 -24.94 -2.62
C LEU A 42 -13.14 -25.46 -4.05
N ASN A 43 -13.94 -26.46 -4.32
CA ASN A 43 -14.08 -27.00 -5.68
C ASN A 43 -14.89 -26.12 -6.65
N THR A 44 -15.43 -24.98 -6.20
CA THR A 44 -16.31 -24.16 -7.04
C THR A 44 -15.87 -22.73 -7.29
N ASN A 45 -14.80 -22.16 -6.64
CA ASN A 45 -14.39 -20.77 -6.93
C ASN A 45 -12.95 -20.46 -6.48
N GLN A 46 -11.96 -20.84 -7.28
CA GLN A 46 -10.53 -20.53 -6.98
C GLN A 46 -10.14 -19.06 -7.19
N GLU A 47 -10.88 -18.25 -7.92
CA GLU A 47 -10.50 -16.88 -8.27
C GLU A 47 -10.89 -15.80 -7.23
N ASN A 48 -11.80 -16.10 -6.29
CA ASN A 48 -12.39 -15.09 -5.37
C ASN A 48 -11.80 -15.01 -3.96
N LYS A 49 -10.82 -15.83 -3.59
CA LYS A 49 -10.30 -15.88 -2.20
C LYS A 49 -9.15 -14.92 -1.89
N THR A 50 -8.47 -14.39 -2.90
CA THR A 50 -7.34 -13.46 -2.73
C THR A 50 -7.75 -12.03 -2.40
N SER A 51 -9.04 -11.70 -2.50
CA SER A 51 -9.56 -10.33 -2.44
C SER A 51 -10.41 -10.01 -1.20
N ALA A 52 -10.43 -10.86 -0.16
CA ALA A 52 -11.24 -10.60 1.03
C ALA A 52 -10.60 -9.53 1.93
N LEU A 53 -11.42 -8.57 2.40
CA LEU A 53 -11.03 -7.59 3.39
C LEU A 53 -10.96 -8.27 4.77
N ILE A 54 -9.74 -8.56 5.26
CA ILE A 54 -9.48 -9.26 6.52
C ILE A 54 -9.32 -8.26 7.65
N GLY A 55 -9.87 -8.60 8.84
CA GLY A 55 -9.78 -7.83 10.08
C GLY A 55 -11.10 -7.88 10.86
N GLU A 56 -11.03 -7.94 12.17
CA GLU A 56 -12.19 -8.02 13.08
C GLU A 56 -12.20 -6.86 14.09
N SER A 57 -11.16 -6.02 14.10
CA SER A 57 -11.05 -4.86 14.97
C SER A 57 -12.25 -3.90 14.83
N PRO A 58 -12.57 -3.12 15.87
CA PRO A 58 -13.66 -2.12 15.83
C PRO A 58 -13.51 -1.14 14.66
N ALA A 59 -12.27 -0.76 14.32
CA ALA A 59 -11.97 0.12 13.19
C ALA A 59 -12.37 -0.54 11.86
N MET A 60 -12.07 -1.83 11.67
CA MET A 60 -12.45 -2.57 10.47
C MET A 60 -13.95 -2.86 10.39
N GLN A 61 -14.63 -3.03 11.53
CA GLN A 61 -16.09 -3.15 11.57
C GLN A 61 -16.77 -1.84 11.16
N LEU A 62 -16.25 -0.70 11.62
CA LEU A 62 -16.74 0.62 11.20
C LEU A 62 -16.55 0.82 9.69
N LEU A 63 -15.36 0.50 9.17
CA LEU A 63 -15.06 0.58 7.75
C LEU A 63 -16.03 -0.28 6.92
N ARG A 64 -16.33 -1.51 7.35
CA ARG A 64 -17.32 -2.37 6.66
C ARG A 64 -18.72 -1.76 6.61
N ARG A 65 -19.17 -1.14 7.71
CA ARG A 65 -20.46 -0.43 7.73
C ARG A 65 -20.48 0.75 6.76
N GLN A 66 -19.40 1.52 6.66
CA GLN A 66 -19.26 2.59 5.69
C GLN A 66 -19.30 2.07 4.26
N ILE A 67 -18.56 0.98 3.96
CA ILE A 67 -18.58 0.30 2.66
C ILE A 67 -19.99 -0.13 2.29
N GLU A 68 -20.73 -0.76 3.20
CA GLU A 68 -22.11 -1.21 2.97
C GLU A 68 -23.09 -0.07 2.68
N ALA A 69 -22.94 1.04 3.40
CA ALA A 69 -23.78 2.23 3.19
C ALA A 69 -23.52 2.86 1.82
N VAL A 70 -22.24 3.01 1.45
CA VAL A 70 -21.81 3.68 0.22
C VAL A 70 -22.02 2.80 -1.02
N ALA A 71 -21.91 1.48 -0.88
CA ALA A 71 -22.08 0.55 -2.00
C ALA A 71 -23.45 0.68 -2.69
N LYS A 72 -24.49 1.03 -1.96
CA LYS A 72 -25.87 1.22 -2.45
C LYS A 72 -26.08 2.51 -3.27
N SER A 73 -25.07 3.36 -3.35
CA SER A 73 -25.14 4.67 -4.02
C SER A 73 -24.19 4.69 -5.21
N ASP A 74 -24.53 5.44 -6.25
CA ASP A 74 -23.62 5.74 -7.38
C ASP A 74 -22.72 6.96 -7.14
N ALA A 75 -22.71 7.49 -5.92
CA ALA A 75 -21.85 8.63 -5.58
C ALA A 75 -20.36 8.30 -5.78
N THR A 76 -19.58 9.30 -6.14
CA THR A 76 -18.12 9.22 -6.16
C THR A 76 -17.60 8.98 -4.75
N VAL A 77 -16.68 8.02 -4.61
CA VAL A 77 -16.07 7.65 -3.34
C VAL A 77 -14.59 7.98 -3.38
N LEU A 78 -14.11 8.63 -2.34
CA LEU A 78 -12.68 8.90 -2.14
C LEU A 78 -12.17 8.04 -0.99
N VAL A 79 -11.31 7.05 -1.30
CA VAL A 79 -10.70 6.17 -0.31
C VAL A 79 -9.33 6.72 0.08
N LEU A 80 -9.20 7.14 1.33
CA LEU A 80 -8.01 7.71 1.91
C LEU A 80 -7.28 6.68 2.79
N GLY A 81 -5.97 6.77 2.87
CA GLY A 81 -5.19 5.94 3.78
C GLY A 81 -3.76 5.78 3.33
N GLU A 82 -2.89 5.43 4.24
CA GLU A 82 -1.47 5.24 3.99
C GLU A 82 -1.20 4.15 2.95
N THR A 83 0.00 4.18 2.38
CA THR A 83 0.44 3.14 1.45
C THR A 83 0.41 1.77 2.12
N GLY A 84 -0.14 0.77 1.41
CA GLY A 84 -0.19 -0.61 1.90
C GLY A 84 -1.31 -0.92 2.90
N THR A 85 -2.26 -0.02 3.16
CA THR A 85 -3.42 -0.26 4.05
C THR A 85 -4.50 -1.15 3.45
N GLY A 86 -4.54 -1.29 2.11
CA GLY A 86 -5.53 -2.08 1.38
C GLY A 86 -6.63 -1.25 0.70
N LYS A 87 -6.37 0.00 0.31
CA LYS A 87 -7.32 0.89 -0.39
C LYS A 87 -7.96 0.25 -1.62
N GLU A 88 -7.18 -0.48 -2.42
CA GLU A 88 -7.70 -1.21 -3.59
C GLU A 88 -8.71 -2.29 -3.21
N LEU A 89 -8.47 -3.03 -2.12
CA LEU A 89 -9.39 -4.05 -1.61
C LEU A 89 -10.71 -3.43 -1.14
N VAL A 90 -10.62 -2.28 -0.47
CA VAL A 90 -11.82 -1.50 -0.07
C VAL A 90 -12.62 -1.08 -1.29
N SER A 91 -11.96 -0.58 -2.34
CA SER A 91 -12.61 -0.16 -3.59
C SER A 91 -13.26 -1.34 -4.32
N ALA A 92 -12.59 -2.48 -4.40
CA ALA A 92 -13.14 -3.70 -4.96
C ALA A 92 -14.36 -4.21 -4.15
N GLU A 93 -14.31 -4.13 -2.81
CA GLU A 93 -15.41 -4.53 -1.95
C GLU A 93 -16.64 -3.59 -2.09
N ILE A 94 -16.42 -2.27 -2.28
CA ILE A 94 -17.49 -1.31 -2.60
C ILE A 94 -18.18 -1.70 -3.92
N HIS A 95 -17.40 -2.00 -4.96
CA HIS A 95 -17.95 -2.44 -6.24
C HIS A 95 -18.73 -3.76 -6.10
N ARG A 96 -18.14 -4.76 -5.44
CA ARG A 96 -18.73 -6.08 -5.24
C ARG A 96 -20.09 -6.05 -4.53
N ARG A 97 -20.28 -5.09 -3.61
CA ARG A 97 -21.54 -4.90 -2.87
C ARG A 97 -22.50 -3.91 -3.53
N SER A 98 -22.13 -3.33 -4.67
CA SER A 98 -22.96 -2.36 -5.39
C SER A 98 -23.97 -3.04 -6.33
N GLU A 99 -24.93 -2.27 -6.80
CA GLU A 99 -25.84 -2.69 -7.87
C GLU A 99 -25.11 -2.99 -9.20
N ARG A 100 -23.88 -2.46 -9.36
CA ARG A 100 -23.02 -2.68 -10.53
C ARG A 100 -22.06 -3.88 -10.37
N SER A 101 -22.24 -4.75 -9.37
CA SER A 101 -21.36 -5.88 -9.07
C SER A 101 -21.15 -6.85 -10.23
N HIS A 102 -22.09 -6.95 -11.16
CA HIS A 102 -22.03 -7.78 -12.37
C HIS A 102 -21.51 -7.03 -13.60
N ARG A 103 -21.13 -5.76 -13.45
CA ARG A 103 -20.66 -4.89 -14.51
C ARG A 103 -19.13 -4.77 -14.45
N PRO A 104 -18.48 -4.24 -15.51
CA PRO A 104 -17.04 -4.08 -15.51
C PRO A 104 -16.51 -3.30 -14.31
N TYR A 105 -15.42 -3.79 -13.72
CA TYR A 105 -14.60 -3.10 -12.74
C TYR A 105 -13.20 -2.93 -13.31
N LEU A 106 -12.83 -1.70 -13.63
CA LEU A 106 -11.52 -1.39 -14.19
C LEU A 106 -10.69 -0.57 -13.21
N CYS A 107 -9.44 -0.98 -13.00
CA CYS A 107 -8.48 -0.27 -12.17
C CYS A 107 -7.45 0.44 -13.07
N VAL A 108 -7.21 1.71 -12.78
CA VAL A 108 -6.17 2.52 -13.45
C VAL A 108 -5.30 3.16 -12.38
N ASN A 109 -4.01 2.85 -12.41
CA ASN A 109 -3.03 3.48 -11.53
C ASN A 109 -2.48 4.75 -12.18
N CYS A 110 -2.79 5.91 -11.58
CA CYS A 110 -2.41 7.21 -12.12
C CYS A 110 -0.91 7.52 -11.99
N ALA A 111 -0.19 6.81 -11.09
CA ALA A 111 1.25 6.97 -10.89
C ALA A 111 2.10 6.11 -11.84
N ALA A 112 1.52 5.07 -12.48
CA ALA A 112 2.28 4.08 -13.21
C ALA A 112 2.69 4.52 -14.62
N LEU A 113 2.05 5.55 -15.19
CA LEU A 113 2.21 5.98 -16.58
C LEU A 113 2.58 7.46 -16.65
N SER A 114 3.30 7.85 -17.72
CA SER A 114 3.48 9.27 -18.05
C SER A 114 2.14 9.91 -18.39
N ALA A 115 2.01 11.23 -18.18
CA ALA A 115 0.77 11.98 -18.41
C ALA A 115 0.13 11.71 -19.79
N GLY A 116 0.91 11.77 -20.86
CA GLY A 116 0.40 11.51 -22.22
C GLY A 116 0.00 10.04 -22.45
N SER A 117 0.63 9.07 -21.77
CA SER A 117 0.25 7.67 -21.85
C SER A 117 -1.01 7.39 -21.04
N LEU A 118 -1.13 8.01 -19.87
CA LEU A 118 -2.31 7.92 -19.01
C LEU A 118 -3.54 8.54 -19.69
N GLU A 119 -3.37 9.69 -20.36
CA GLU A 119 -4.43 10.33 -21.12
C GLU A 119 -5.01 9.40 -22.19
N ARG A 120 -4.13 8.76 -22.97
CA ARG A 120 -4.54 7.78 -23.99
C ARG A 120 -5.22 6.56 -23.39
N ASP A 121 -4.73 6.07 -22.27
CA ASP A 121 -5.35 4.91 -21.60
C ASP A 121 -6.74 5.27 -21.02
N LEU A 122 -6.89 6.44 -20.41
CA LEU A 122 -8.16 6.87 -19.80
C LEU A 122 -9.22 7.22 -20.83
N PHE A 123 -8.87 8.07 -21.82
CA PHE A 123 -9.83 8.69 -22.73
C PHE A 123 -9.83 8.08 -24.13
N GLY A 124 -8.83 7.25 -24.45
CA GLY A 124 -8.69 6.67 -25.78
C GLY A 124 -8.13 7.65 -26.82
N LEU A 125 -8.08 7.21 -28.05
CA LEU A 125 -7.60 7.98 -29.18
C LEU A 125 -8.37 7.67 -30.46
N GLU A 126 -8.53 8.66 -31.32
CA GLU A 126 -9.03 8.49 -32.66
C GLU A 126 -7.90 8.22 -33.65
N GLN A 127 -8.27 7.63 -34.80
CA GLN A 127 -7.33 7.42 -35.90
C GLN A 127 -6.73 8.77 -36.35
N GLY A 128 -5.42 8.84 -36.49
CA GLY A 128 -4.72 10.06 -36.91
C GLY A 128 -4.45 11.08 -35.80
N ALA A 129 -4.78 10.78 -34.51
CA ALA A 129 -4.56 11.69 -33.39
C ALA A 129 -3.09 12.12 -33.22
N PHE A 130 -2.14 11.28 -33.62
CA PHE A 130 -0.70 11.57 -33.69
C PHE A 130 0.00 10.66 -34.74
N PRO A 131 1.26 10.95 -35.18
CA PRO A 131 1.99 10.06 -36.07
C PRO A 131 2.13 8.66 -35.45
N GLY A 132 1.53 7.65 -36.13
CA GLY A 132 1.50 6.26 -35.66
C GLY A 132 0.16 5.80 -35.00
N ALA A 133 -0.84 6.67 -34.90
CA ALA A 133 -2.20 6.30 -34.51
C ALA A 133 -2.98 5.75 -35.73
N GLU A 134 -2.73 4.50 -36.08
CA GLU A 134 -3.32 3.87 -37.29
C GLU A 134 -4.79 3.48 -37.07
N GLU A 135 -5.21 3.20 -35.82
CA GLU A 135 -6.56 2.77 -35.49
C GLU A 135 -7.10 3.53 -34.27
N ARG A 136 -8.44 3.66 -34.22
CA ARG A 136 -9.17 4.11 -33.03
C ARG A 136 -8.96 3.13 -31.89
N ARG A 137 -8.68 3.65 -30.67
CA ARG A 137 -8.58 2.84 -29.46
C ARG A 137 -9.49 3.39 -28.37
N LYS A 138 -10.39 2.54 -27.87
CA LYS A 138 -11.26 2.89 -26.73
C LYS A 138 -10.46 3.11 -25.45
N GLY A 139 -10.82 4.18 -24.72
CA GLY A 139 -10.26 4.47 -23.41
C GLY A 139 -10.95 3.68 -22.28
N ARG A 140 -10.33 3.70 -21.10
CA ARG A 140 -10.84 3.00 -19.90
C ARG A 140 -12.22 3.49 -19.49
N PHE A 141 -12.52 4.78 -19.62
CA PHE A 141 -13.86 5.30 -19.35
C PHE A 141 -14.93 4.72 -20.27
N GLU A 142 -14.64 4.55 -21.55
CA GLU A 142 -15.56 3.91 -22.49
C GLU A 142 -15.74 2.43 -22.17
N LEU A 143 -14.65 1.73 -21.86
CA LEU A 143 -14.67 0.31 -21.51
C LEU A 143 -15.36 0.03 -20.15
N ALA A 144 -15.31 0.98 -19.21
CA ALA A 144 -15.98 0.89 -17.92
C ALA A 144 -17.45 1.29 -17.95
N SER A 145 -17.99 1.69 -19.10
CA SER A 145 -19.37 2.22 -19.22
C SER A 145 -20.38 1.19 -18.72
N GLY A 146 -21.32 1.63 -17.89
CA GLY A 146 -22.26 0.81 -17.14
C GLY A 146 -21.69 0.18 -15.85
N GLY A 147 -20.39 0.30 -15.61
CA GLY A 147 -19.68 -0.30 -14.49
C GLY A 147 -19.03 0.70 -13.52
N THR A 148 -17.86 0.34 -13.01
CA THR A 148 -17.09 1.13 -12.05
C THR A 148 -15.63 1.26 -12.51
N ILE A 149 -15.07 2.44 -12.35
CA ILE A 149 -13.63 2.68 -12.53
C ILE A 149 -12.99 3.05 -11.20
N LEU A 150 -11.87 2.41 -10.89
CA LEU A 150 -10.98 2.79 -9.80
C LEU A 150 -9.83 3.63 -10.37
N LEU A 151 -9.67 4.84 -9.86
CA LEU A 151 -8.53 5.71 -10.13
C LEU A 151 -7.60 5.67 -8.90
N ASP A 152 -6.59 4.81 -8.97
CA ASP A 152 -5.63 4.63 -7.88
C ASP A 152 -4.55 5.71 -7.92
N GLU A 153 -4.21 6.27 -6.74
CA GLU A 153 -3.26 7.37 -6.56
C GLU A 153 -3.62 8.63 -7.38
N ILE A 154 -4.87 9.11 -7.22
CA ILE A 154 -5.43 10.26 -7.96
C ILE A 154 -4.62 11.55 -7.79
N SER A 155 -3.86 11.70 -6.69
CA SER A 155 -2.98 12.85 -6.42
C SER A 155 -1.81 12.97 -7.39
N GLU A 156 -1.48 11.91 -8.14
CA GLU A 156 -0.41 11.90 -9.14
C GLU A 156 -0.88 12.38 -10.53
N LEU A 157 -2.17 12.70 -10.65
CA LEU A 157 -2.75 13.11 -11.93
C LEU A 157 -2.25 14.50 -12.35
N ASP A 158 -1.73 14.62 -13.58
CA ASP A 158 -1.31 15.89 -14.15
C ASP A 158 -2.48 16.90 -14.21
N ILE A 159 -2.16 18.19 -14.00
CA ILE A 159 -3.16 19.27 -13.90
C ILE A 159 -4.04 19.39 -15.15
N ASN A 160 -3.51 19.07 -16.35
CA ASN A 160 -4.27 19.11 -17.60
C ASN A 160 -5.31 17.98 -17.66
N LEU A 161 -4.93 16.79 -17.16
CA LEU A 161 -5.85 15.64 -17.09
C LEU A 161 -6.97 15.83 -16.07
N GLN A 162 -6.70 16.58 -15.01
CA GLN A 162 -7.70 16.91 -14.00
C GLN A 162 -8.92 17.63 -14.59
N SER A 163 -8.72 18.50 -15.59
CA SER A 163 -9.83 19.21 -16.26
C SER A 163 -10.72 18.26 -17.07
N LYS A 164 -10.11 17.29 -17.76
CA LYS A 164 -10.86 16.25 -18.49
C LYS A 164 -11.60 15.31 -17.55
N LEU A 165 -10.95 14.91 -16.46
CA LEU A 165 -11.60 14.08 -15.43
C LEU A 165 -12.80 14.81 -14.81
N LEU A 166 -12.68 16.10 -14.54
CA LEU A 166 -13.78 16.91 -14.00
C LEU A 166 -15.01 16.86 -14.90
N ARG A 167 -14.84 16.98 -16.24
CA ARG A 167 -15.96 16.83 -17.20
C ARG A 167 -16.61 15.47 -17.11
N VAL A 168 -15.82 14.39 -17.01
CA VAL A 168 -16.39 13.04 -16.82
C VAL A 168 -17.21 12.94 -15.54
N LEU A 169 -16.71 13.52 -14.43
CA LEU A 169 -17.42 13.48 -13.14
C LEU A 169 -18.69 14.31 -13.10
N GLN A 170 -18.73 15.44 -13.85
CA GLN A 170 -19.85 16.37 -13.85
C GLN A 170 -20.87 16.07 -14.92
N GLU A 171 -20.39 15.92 -16.16
CA GLU A 171 -21.21 15.86 -17.37
C GLU A 171 -21.40 14.44 -17.88
N LYS A 172 -20.64 13.47 -17.33
CA LYS A 172 -20.62 12.08 -17.80
C LYS A 172 -20.23 11.96 -19.28
N GLU A 173 -19.34 12.85 -19.73
CA GLU A 173 -18.87 12.89 -21.12
C GLU A 173 -17.43 13.36 -21.21
N PHE A 174 -16.77 12.96 -22.28
CA PHE A 174 -15.41 13.38 -22.62
C PHE A 174 -15.17 13.34 -24.14
N GLU A 175 -14.05 13.90 -24.56
CA GLU A 175 -13.57 13.85 -25.95
C GLU A 175 -12.30 12.97 -26.00
N PRO A 176 -12.29 11.91 -26.85
CA PRO A 176 -11.05 11.15 -27.12
C PRO A 176 -9.95 12.02 -27.71
N LEU A 177 -8.70 11.60 -27.58
CA LEU A 177 -7.58 12.33 -28.17
C LEU A 177 -7.72 12.38 -29.70
N GLY A 178 -7.56 13.58 -30.26
CA GLY A 178 -7.69 13.81 -31.70
C GLY A 178 -9.13 13.83 -32.23
N SER A 179 -10.13 13.70 -31.37
CA SER A 179 -11.53 13.82 -31.73
C SER A 179 -12.15 15.11 -31.22
N GLN A 180 -13.16 15.61 -31.93
CA GLN A 180 -14.09 16.66 -31.51
C GLN A 180 -15.47 16.04 -31.12
N GLU A 181 -15.62 14.72 -31.29
CA GLU A 181 -16.85 14.04 -30.94
C GLU A 181 -16.89 13.74 -29.45
N THR A 182 -17.99 14.12 -28.81
CA THR A 182 -18.22 13.87 -27.40
C THR A 182 -18.74 12.46 -27.18
N VAL A 183 -18.07 11.69 -26.33
CA VAL A 183 -18.47 10.34 -25.91
C VAL A 183 -19.13 10.42 -24.54
N ARG A 184 -20.37 9.93 -24.44
CA ARG A 184 -21.12 9.82 -23.17
C ARG A 184 -20.86 8.48 -22.50
N VAL A 185 -20.64 8.50 -21.18
CA VAL A 185 -20.37 7.31 -20.37
C VAL A 185 -21.14 7.35 -19.07
N ASP A 186 -21.70 6.23 -18.68
CA ASP A 186 -22.25 6.04 -17.33
C ASP A 186 -21.29 5.19 -16.50
N VAL A 187 -20.40 5.85 -15.77
CA VAL A 187 -19.38 5.18 -14.96
C VAL A 187 -19.45 5.69 -13.52
N ARG A 188 -19.46 4.76 -12.57
CA ARG A 188 -19.23 5.06 -11.15
C ARG A 188 -17.72 5.20 -10.92
N VAL A 189 -17.31 6.28 -10.26
CA VAL A 189 -15.88 6.55 -9.99
C VAL A 189 -15.58 6.31 -8.52
N ILE A 190 -14.53 5.53 -8.26
CA ILE A 190 -13.88 5.40 -6.96
C ILE A 190 -12.45 5.91 -7.14
N ALA A 191 -12.00 6.82 -6.28
CA ALA A 191 -10.63 7.33 -6.30
C ALA A 191 -9.90 6.95 -5.01
N THR A 192 -8.61 6.67 -5.10
CA THR A 192 -7.78 6.41 -3.93
C THR A 192 -6.59 7.37 -3.89
N THR A 193 -6.11 7.66 -2.70
CA THR A 193 -4.84 8.37 -2.50
C THR A 193 -4.27 8.11 -1.11
N HIS A 194 -2.96 8.25 -0.97
CA HIS A 194 -2.27 8.27 0.31
C HIS A 194 -1.91 9.71 0.75
N ARG A 195 -2.04 10.70 -0.15
CA ARG A 195 -1.71 12.11 0.14
C ARG A 195 -2.90 12.85 0.72
N ASN A 196 -2.60 13.90 1.49
CA ASN A 196 -3.60 14.85 1.94
C ASN A 196 -3.99 15.78 0.77
N LEU A 197 -5.18 15.57 0.20
CA LEU A 197 -5.64 16.33 -0.97
C LEU A 197 -5.85 17.82 -0.68
N GLU A 198 -6.16 18.22 0.56
CA GLU A 198 -6.26 19.63 0.91
C GLU A 198 -4.90 20.34 0.82
N THR A 199 -3.82 19.65 1.16
CA THR A 199 -2.47 20.14 0.98
C THR A 199 -2.11 20.24 -0.50
N GLU A 200 -2.48 19.23 -1.31
CA GLU A 200 -2.28 19.26 -2.77
C GLU A 200 -3.02 20.44 -3.42
N VAL A 201 -4.23 20.76 -2.95
CA VAL A 201 -4.99 21.95 -3.40
C VAL A 201 -4.28 23.25 -3.01
N ARG A 202 -3.81 23.37 -1.77
CA ARG A 202 -3.07 24.57 -1.31
C ARG A 202 -1.78 24.83 -2.08
N GLU A 203 -1.11 23.77 -2.48
CA GLU A 203 0.13 23.83 -3.27
C GLU A 203 -0.10 23.90 -4.78
N GLY A 204 -1.36 23.95 -5.22
CA GLY A 204 -1.74 24.11 -6.63
C GLY A 204 -1.52 22.87 -7.50
N ARG A 205 -1.25 21.69 -6.91
CA ARG A 205 -1.11 20.43 -7.64
C ARG A 205 -2.45 19.77 -7.92
N LEU A 206 -3.48 20.06 -7.12
CA LEU A 206 -4.85 19.60 -7.34
C LEU A 206 -5.79 20.79 -7.48
N ARG A 207 -6.67 20.74 -8.48
CA ARG A 207 -7.71 21.78 -8.68
C ARG A 207 -8.76 21.69 -7.59
N PRO A 208 -9.19 22.84 -7.01
CA PRO A 208 -10.23 22.87 -5.98
C PRO A 208 -11.57 22.28 -6.45
N ASP A 209 -11.95 22.55 -7.71
CA ASP A 209 -13.22 22.08 -8.29
C ASP A 209 -13.24 20.54 -8.40
N LEU A 210 -12.13 19.93 -8.79
CA LEU A 210 -11.97 18.47 -8.83
C LEU A 210 -12.00 17.87 -7.41
N TYR A 211 -11.32 18.48 -6.44
CA TYR A 211 -11.35 18.03 -5.04
C TYR A 211 -12.78 17.89 -4.51
N PHE A 212 -13.63 18.91 -4.68
CA PHE A 212 -15.01 18.86 -4.21
C PHE A 212 -15.87 17.82 -4.94
N ARG A 213 -15.52 17.42 -6.13
CA ARG A 213 -16.20 16.35 -6.87
C ARG A 213 -15.73 14.96 -6.49
N LEU A 214 -14.47 14.81 -6.09
CA LEU A 214 -13.92 13.55 -5.59
C LEU A 214 -14.30 13.28 -4.13
N ALA A 215 -14.26 14.30 -3.27
CA ALA A 215 -14.48 14.19 -1.83
C ALA A 215 -15.99 14.20 -1.43
N ILE A 216 -16.89 13.67 -2.27
CA ILE A 216 -18.31 13.59 -1.93
C ILE A 216 -18.52 12.61 -0.78
N VAL A 217 -17.90 11.43 -0.83
CA VAL A 217 -17.94 10.45 0.24
C VAL A 217 -16.52 10.00 0.55
N PRO A 218 -15.85 10.61 1.53
CA PRO A 218 -14.54 10.15 1.97
C PRO A 218 -14.67 8.91 2.87
N ILE A 219 -13.82 7.92 2.65
CA ILE A 219 -13.65 6.73 3.47
C ILE A 219 -12.18 6.61 3.85
N GLU A 220 -11.89 6.60 5.15
CA GLU A 220 -10.54 6.44 5.65
C GLU A 220 -10.26 4.98 5.99
N VAL A 221 -9.17 4.43 5.44
CA VAL A 221 -8.71 3.08 5.75
C VAL A 221 -7.69 3.18 6.88
N PRO A 222 -7.97 2.60 8.06
CA PRO A 222 -7.11 2.72 9.21
C PRO A 222 -5.74 2.09 8.95
N PRO A 223 -4.63 2.73 9.37
CA PRO A 223 -3.31 2.14 9.31
C PRO A 223 -3.21 0.95 10.28
N LEU A 224 -2.27 0.03 10.01
CA LEU A 224 -2.17 -1.22 10.75
C LEU A 224 -1.90 -1.02 12.25
N ARG A 225 -1.18 0.05 12.63
CA ARG A 225 -0.92 0.43 14.03
C ARG A 225 -2.18 0.82 14.82
N GLU A 226 -3.28 1.19 14.17
CA GLU A 226 -4.57 1.52 14.78
C GLU A 226 -5.54 0.32 14.86
N ARG A 227 -5.12 -0.83 14.30
CA ARG A 227 -5.84 -2.11 14.32
C ARG A 227 -4.91 -3.26 14.70
N LYS A 228 -4.19 -3.10 15.81
CA LYS A 228 -3.18 -4.06 16.27
C LYS A 228 -3.75 -5.46 16.50
N GLU A 229 -5.01 -5.56 16.89
CA GLU A 229 -5.77 -6.79 17.06
C GLU A 229 -5.84 -7.64 15.80
N ASP A 230 -5.81 -7.00 14.63
CA ASP A 230 -5.86 -7.68 13.34
C ASP A 230 -4.49 -8.23 12.89
N ILE A 231 -3.38 -7.81 13.51
CA ILE A 231 -2.03 -8.18 13.07
C ILE A 231 -1.81 -9.68 13.14
N SER A 232 -2.19 -10.30 14.26
CA SER A 232 -2.04 -11.74 14.46
C SER A 232 -2.88 -12.55 13.48
N LEU A 233 -4.12 -12.11 13.22
CA LEU A 233 -5.01 -12.72 12.25
C LEU A 233 -4.45 -12.60 10.82
N LEU A 234 -3.99 -11.41 10.42
CA LEU A 234 -3.38 -11.18 9.11
C LEU A 234 -2.13 -12.03 8.91
N ALA A 235 -1.25 -12.09 9.91
CA ALA A 235 -0.04 -12.90 9.86
C ALA A 235 -0.37 -14.39 9.69
N ALA A 236 -1.37 -14.91 10.41
CA ALA A 236 -1.82 -16.29 10.28
C ALA A 236 -2.38 -16.60 8.89
N VAL A 237 -3.24 -15.72 8.34
CA VAL A 237 -3.80 -15.88 7.00
C VAL A 237 -2.72 -15.85 5.92
N PHE A 238 -1.75 -14.95 6.04
CA PHE A 238 -0.63 -14.88 5.08
C PHE A 238 0.27 -16.10 5.18
N LEU A 239 0.57 -16.56 6.41
CA LEU A 239 1.36 -17.76 6.63
C LEU A 239 0.69 -18.96 5.94
N GLU A 240 -0.60 -19.20 6.21
CA GLU A 240 -1.38 -20.28 5.59
C GLU A 240 -1.35 -20.20 4.06
N ARG A 241 -1.63 -19.02 3.51
CA ARG A 241 -1.65 -18.80 2.06
C ARG A 241 -0.30 -19.09 1.41
N PHE A 242 0.80 -18.60 1.98
CA PHE A 242 2.13 -18.79 1.41
C PHE A 242 2.67 -20.21 1.67
N ALA A 243 2.38 -20.80 2.82
CA ALA A 243 2.74 -22.17 3.12
C ALA A 243 2.06 -23.15 2.14
N ALA A 244 0.76 -22.97 1.89
CA ALA A 244 0.03 -23.75 0.90
C ALA A 244 0.60 -23.59 -0.51
N ALA A 245 0.94 -22.35 -0.92
CA ALA A 245 1.51 -22.07 -2.24
C ALA A 245 2.91 -22.66 -2.44
N THR A 246 3.69 -22.84 -1.36
CA THR A 246 5.06 -23.38 -1.39
C THR A 246 5.14 -24.88 -1.06
N GLY A 247 4.02 -25.48 -0.68
CA GLY A 247 3.99 -26.89 -0.25
C GLY A 247 4.68 -27.16 1.10
N LYS A 248 4.89 -26.11 1.92
CA LYS A 248 5.58 -26.18 3.23
C LYS A 248 4.60 -26.26 4.41
N TRP A 249 3.42 -26.79 4.21
CA TRP A 249 2.39 -26.94 5.24
C TRP A 249 2.65 -28.16 6.13
N PRO A 250 2.39 -28.11 7.47
CA PRO A 250 1.95 -26.96 8.26
C PRO A 250 3.12 -26.10 8.79
N LEU A 251 2.94 -24.77 8.80
CA LEU A 251 3.88 -23.84 9.43
C LEU A 251 3.22 -23.11 10.60
N LYS A 252 4.01 -22.75 11.65
CA LYS A 252 3.57 -21.99 12.80
C LYS A 252 4.47 -20.78 13.01
N ILE A 253 3.91 -19.68 13.50
CA ILE A 253 4.69 -18.51 13.92
C ILE A 253 5.08 -18.66 15.38
N ASP A 254 6.34 -18.43 15.73
CA ASP A 254 6.78 -18.44 17.11
C ASP A 254 6.15 -17.29 17.93
N VAL A 255 5.91 -17.54 19.22
CA VAL A 255 5.24 -16.60 20.14
C VAL A 255 6.02 -15.30 20.31
N GLY A 256 7.36 -15.36 20.29
CA GLY A 256 8.21 -14.17 20.37
C GLY A 256 8.04 -13.26 19.15
N SER A 257 7.91 -13.86 17.96
CA SER A 257 7.61 -13.14 16.73
C SER A 257 6.28 -12.41 16.78
N LEU A 258 5.21 -13.05 17.27
CA LEU A 258 3.90 -12.41 17.40
C LEU A 258 3.95 -11.17 18.29
N ARG A 259 4.65 -11.21 19.41
CA ARG A 259 4.84 -10.03 20.27
C ARG A 259 5.55 -8.91 19.55
N ARG A 260 6.60 -9.21 18.78
CA ARG A 260 7.32 -8.22 17.96
C ARG A 260 6.43 -7.61 16.89
N LEU A 261 5.63 -8.41 16.18
CA LEU A 261 4.69 -7.94 15.16
C LEU A 261 3.69 -6.92 15.72
N VAL A 262 3.07 -7.21 16.88
CA VAL A 262 2.06 -6.35 17.51
C VAL A 262 2.65 -5.03 18.02
N SER A 263 3.93 -5.04 18.45
CA SER A 263 4.61 -3.83 18.96
C SER A 263 5.19 -2.93 17.86
N TYR A 264 5.33 -3.40 16.63
CA TYR A 264 5.94 -2.65 15.55
C TYR A 264 4.95 -1.64 14.91
N HIS A 265 5.48 -0.53 14.37
CA HIS A 265 4.67 0.59 13.83
C HIS A 265 4.12 0.38 12.42
N TRP A 266 4.67 -0.55 11.68
CA TRP A 266 4.25 -0.91 10.31
C TRP A 266 4.12 0.28 9.34
N PRO A 267 5.20 1.00 9.03
CA PRO A 267 5.13 2.13 8.09
C PRO A 267 4.65 1.74 6.69
N GLY A 268 4.88 0.49 6.25
CA GLY A 268 4.33 -0.08 5.01
C GLY A 268 3.03 -0.86 5.21
N ASN A 269 2.41 -0.76 6.40
CA ASN A 269 1.12 -1.36 6.73
C ASN A 269 1.02 -2.86 6.38
N VAL A 270 -0.12 -3.29 5.84
CA VAL A 270 -0.40 -4.70 5.51
C VAL A 270 0.54 -5.22 4.42
N ARG A 271 0.92 -4.38 3.45
CA ARG A 271 1.86 -4.78 2.39
C ARG A 271 3.23 -5.17 2.96
N GLN A 272 3.72 -4.45 3.97
CA GLN A 272 4.96 -4.77 4.66
C GLN A 272 4.84 -6.07 5.45
N LEU A 273 3.76 -6.26 6.22
CA LEU A 273 3.48 -7.50 6.94
C LEU A 273 3.41 -8.70 5.99
N GLU A 274 2.68 -8.57 4.89
CA GLU A 274 2.56 -9.61 3.86
C GLU A 274 3.92 -9.99 3.26
N SER A 275 4.75 -9.00 2.92
CA SER A 275 6.09 -9.19 2.38
C SER A 275 7.02 -9.89 3.38
N LEU A 276 6.95 -9.51 4.66
CA LEU A 276 7.70 -10.14 5.74
C LEU A 276 7.34 -11.63 5.85
N VAL A 277 6.05 -11.93 6.02
CA VAL A 277 5.59 -13.33 6.17
C VAL A 277 5.95 -14.16 4.93
N ARG A 278 5.77 -13.61 3.74
CA ARG A 278 6.13 -14.28 2.48
C ARG A 278 7.61 -14.63 2.43
N ARG A 279 8.49 -13.70 2.81
CA ARG A 279 9.94 -13.89 2.81
C ARG A 279 10.32 -15.02 3.77
N GLU A 280 9.83 -14.97 4.99
CA GLU A 280 10.21 -15.96 6.02
C GLU A 280 9.64 -17.36 5.69
N VAL A 281 8.44 -17.46 5.12
CA VAL A 281 7.92 -18.75 4.61
C VAL A 281 8.80 -19.33 3.50
N LEU A 282 9.29 -18.49 2.58
CA LEU A 282 10.18 -18.96 1.52
C LEU A 282 11.51 -19.50 2.08
N LEU A 283 12.03 -18.87 3.14
CA LEU A 283 13.29 -19.22 3.79
C LEU A 283 13.16 -20.31 4.87
N ALA A 284 11.92 -20.61 5.31
CA ALA A 284 11.68 -21.59 6.37
C ALA A 284 12.18 -22.98 5.99
N GLU A 285 12.97 -23.58 6.87
CA GLU A 285 13.47 -24.96 6.79
C GLU A 285 12.78 -25.87 7.82
N GLU A 286 12.18 -25.27 8.87
CA GLU A 286 11.49 -25.93 9.97
C GLU A 286 10.00 -25.62 9.97
N GLU A 287 9.22 -26.34 10.79
CA GLU A 287 7.77 -26.13 10.95
C GLU A 287 7.45 -24.82 11.69
N GLU A 288 8.38 -24.33 12.52
CA GLU A 288 8.23 -23.08 13.27
C GLU A 288 9.00 -21.95 12.55
N VAL A 289 8.28 -20.88 12.21
CA VAL A 289 8.79 -19.73 11.48
C VAL A 289 9.02 -18.56 12.43
N THR A 290 10.27 -18.12 12.50
CA THR A 290 10.64 -16.89 13.21
C THR A 290 10.50 -15.70 12.27
N LEU A 291 9.65 -14.74 12.63
CA LEU A 291 9.45 -13.52 11.85
C LEU A 291 10.37 -12.40 12.40
N GLU A 292 11.46 -12.14 11.71
CA GLU A 292 12.40 -11.09 12.08
C GLU A 292 12.08 -9.78 11.39
N ILE A 293 11.68 -8.77 12.18
CA ILE A 293 11.53 -7.39 11.72
C ILE A 293 12.92 -6.76 11.75
N ASN A 294 13.49 -6.49 10.58
CA ASN A 294 14.80 -5.86 10.44
C ASN A 294 14.63 -4.42 9.93
N PRO A 295 14.45 -3.43 10.84
CA PRO A 295 14.14 -2.05 10.44
C PRO A 295 15.21 -1.47 9.52
N GLU A 296 16.48 -1.79 9.72
CA GLU A 296 17.60 -1.27 8.93
C GLU A 296 17.63 -1.79 7.49
N LYS A 297 17.21 -3.04 7.25
CA LYS A 297 17.15 -3.62 5.90
C LYS A 297 15.91 -3.16 5.12
N GLU A 298 14.81 -2.90 5.82
CA GLU A 298 13.56 -2.47 5.18
C GLU A 298 13.56 -0.98 4.83
N PHE A 299 14.20 -0.14 5.64
CA PHE A 299 14.35 1.29 5.36
C PHE A 299 15.39 1.61 4.28
N SER A 300 16.39 0.76 4.05
CA SER A 300 17.38 1.02 3.00
C SER A 300 16.79 1.08 1.58
N CYS A 301 15.64 0.45 1.35
CA CYS A 301 14.92 0.55 0.07
C CYS A 301 13.97 1.75 -0.02
N LEU A 302 13.58 2.36 1.11
CA LEU A 302 12.69 3.52 1.17
C LEU A 302 13.43 4.83 1.50
N ALA A 303 14.65 4.75 1.98
CA ALA A 303 15.48 5.88 2.38
C ALA A 303 16.18 6.58 1.19
N SER A 304 15.52 6.66 0.04
CA SER A 304 16.01 7.47 -1.08
C SER A 304 15.57 8.94 -1.02
N SER A 305 14.89 9.36 0.06
CA SER A 305 14.75 10.78 0.39
C SER A 305 15.37 11.02 1.76
N PRO A 306 16.47 11.83 1.84
CA PRO A 306 17.01 12.24 3.13
C PRO A 306 15.91 12.98 3.91
N ASP A 307 15.76 12.65 5.19
CA ASP A 307 14.86 13.38 6.08
C ASP A 307 15.34 14.85 6.18
N LEU A 308 14.84 15.66 5.26
CA LEU A 308 15.11 17.10 5.23
C LEU A 308 14.64 17.79 6.52
N GLY A 309 13.82 17.13 7.34
CA GLY A 309 13.40 17.62 8.65
C GLY A 309 14.56 17.69 9.63
N ALA A 310 15.47 16.72 9.59
CA ALA A 310 16.65 16.67 10.48
C ALA A 310 17.69 17.77 10.20
N ILE A 311 17.72 18.30 8.96
CA ILE A 311 18.67 19.36 8.55
C ILE A 311 18.04 20.75 8.48
N ARG A 312 16.74 20.89 8.79
CA ARG A 312 16.08 22.21 8.86
C ARG A 312 16.68 23.05 9.99
N GLY A 313 17.21 24.22 9.64
CA GLY A 313 17.80 25.14 10.57
C GLY A 313 19.31 24.94 10.83
N MET A 314 19.93 23.92 10.24
CA MET A 314 21.38 23.76 10.24
C MET A 314 22.06 24.67 9.23
N SER A 315 23.26 25.10 9.52
CA SER A 315 24.12 25.81 8.56
C SER A 315 24.59 24.85 7.46
N ILE A 316 24.93 25.37 6.28
CA ILE A 316 25.48 24.56 5.18
C ILE A 316 26.72 23.79 5.63
N GLU A 317 27.53 24.37 6.48
CA GLU A 317 28.76 23.76 7.00
C GLU A 317 28.45 22.55 7.93
N GLU A 318 27.40 22.62 8.73
CA GLU A 318 26.93 21.51 9.58
C GLU A 318 26.37 20.36 8.76
N VAL A 319 25.54 20.66 7.76
CA VAL A 319 24.98 19.66 6.83
C VAL A 319 26.09 18.96 6.05
N GLU A 320 27.05 19.72 5.54
CA GLU A 320 28.21 19.20 4.82
C GLU A 320 29.08 18.30 5.69
N ARG A 321 29.29 18.69 6.95
CA ARG A 321 30.02 17.88 7.93
C ARG A 321 29.33 16.55 8.20
N LEU A 322 28.01 16.55 8.40
CA LEU A 322 27.21 15.35 8.63
C LEU A 322 27.28 14.42 7.40
N LEU A 323 27.08 14.97 6.22
CA LEU A 323 27.10 14.21 4.97
C LEU A 323 28.47 13.54 4.72
N ILE A 324 29.56 14.25 4.99
CA ILE A 324 30.92 13.71 4.86
C ILE A 324 31.18 12.63 5.92
N ALA A 325 30.74 12.82 7.15
CA ALA A 325 30.91 11.84 8.23
C ALA A 325 30.18 10.53 7.90
N ASP A 326 28.90 10.63 7.51
CA ASP A 326 28.06 9.50 7.14
C ASP A 326 28.61 8.73 5.93
N THR A 327 29.01 9.46 4.88
CA THR A 327 29.61 8.84 3.68
C THR A 327 30.94 8.12 3.97
N LEU A 328 31.74 8.66 4.88
CA LEU A 328 32.99 8.01 5.31
C LEU A 328 32.70 6.75 6.14
N GLU A 329 31.70 6.76 6.98
CA GLU A 329 31.26 5.60 7.76
C GLU A 329 30.71 4.49 6.84
N LEU A 330 29.86 4.86 5.90
CA LEU A 330 29.24 3.96 4.92
C LEU A 330 30.27 3.27 3.98
N LEU A 331 31.41 3.92 3.72
CA LEU A 331 32.47 3.45 2.84
C LEU A 331 33.75 3.03 3.61
N ASP A 332 33.61 2.65 4.89
CA ASP A 332 34.72 2.17 5.74
C ASP A 332 35.98 3.06 5.73
N GLY A 333 35.79 4.38 5.58
CA GLY A 333 36.87 5.35 5.55
C GLY A 333 37.64 5.44 4.21
N HIS A 334 37.15 4.86 3.14
CA HIS A 334 37.76 4.92 1.81
C HIS A 334 37.66 6.30 1.16
N GLN A 335 38.58 7.21 1.51
CA GLN A 335 38.55 8.63 1.12
C GLN A 335 38.43 8.87 -0.40
N LYS A 336 39.02 8.03 -1.25
CA LYS A 336 38.95 8.20 -2.70
C LYS A 336 37.55 7.93 -3.22
N HIS A 337 36.93 6.86 -2.74
CA HIS A 337 35.58 6.48 -3.12
C HIS A 337 34.51 7.40 -2.52
N SER A 338 34.71 7.82 -1.27
CA SER A 338 33.87 8.84 -0.62
C SER A 338 33.90 10.18 -1.37
N ALA A 339 35.03 10.61 -1.88
CA ALA A 339 35.16 11.82 -2.67
C ALA A 339 34.41 11.73 -4.01
N GLU A 340 34.45 10.56 -4.67
CA GLU A 340 33.69 10.30 -5.89
C GLU A 340 32.16 10.37 -5.64
N VAL A 341 31.69 9.71 -4.58
CA VAL A 341 30.26 9.69 -4.20
C VAL A 341 29.77 11.11 -3.83
N LEU A 342 30.57 11.87 -3.11
CA LEU A 342 30.26 13.24 -2.70
C LEU A 342 30.41 14.29 -3.83
N GLY A 343 30.97 13.91 -4.98
CA GLY A 343 31.20 14.82 -6.10
C GLY A 343 32.26 15.89 -5.81
N ILE A 344 33.17 15.67 -4.86
CA ILE A 344 34.21 16.61 -4.47
C ILE A 344 35.62 16.04 -4.72
N GLY A 345 36.61 16.94 -4.84
CA GLY A 345 37.99 16.49 -5.02
C GLY A 345 38.53 15.79 -3.76
N VAL A 346 39.33 14.74 -3.94
CA VAL A 346 39.97 14.00 -2.82
C VAL A 346 40.79 14.92 -1.90
N ARG A 347 41.40 15.97 -2.46
CA ARG A 347 42.15 16.95 -1.69
C ARG A 347 41.21 17.76 -0.81
N THR A 348 40.10 18.25 -1.36
CA THR A 348 39.07 18.99 -0.63
C THR A 348 38.46 18.13 0.50
N LEU A 349 38.19 16.86 0.25
CA LEU A 349 37.71 15.94 1.27
C LEU A 349 38.72 15.80 2.43
N ARG A 350 40.02 15.63 2.13
CA ARG A 350 41.07 15.51 3.15
C ARG A 350 41.18 16.76 3.99
N ASP A 351 41.11 17.93 3.38
CA ASP A 351 41.18 19.23 4.10
C ASP A 351 39.98 19.39 5.04
N LYS A 352 38.77 18.98 4.63
CA LYS A 352 37.57 18.99 5.46
C LYS A 352 37.59 17.94 6.57
N ILE A 353 38.07 16.74 6.33
CA ILE A 353 38.31 15.70 7.35
C ILE A 353 39.26 16.25 8.44
N LYS A 354 40.34 16.90 8.03
CA LYS A 354 41.31 17.48 8.95
C LYS A 354 40.71 18.67 9.72
N LYS A 355 39.95 19.54 9.06
CA LYS A 355 39.30 20.72 9.68
C LYS A 355 38.32 20.29 10.77
N TRP A 356 37.54 19.23 10.55
CA TRP A 356 36.47 18.78 11.47
C TRP A 356 36.87 17.64 12.39
N GLY A 357 38.12 17.16 12.30
CA GLY A 357 38.63 16.07 13.14
C GLY A 357 37.90 14.73 12.96
N LEU A 358 37.34 14.48 11.77
CA LEU A 358 36.64 13.24 11.47
C LEU A 358 37.65 12.10 11.39
N LYS A 359 37.55 11.09 12.29
CA LYS A 359 38.43 9.92 12.29
C LYS A 359 37.88 8.91 11.31
N GLY A 360 38.51 8.75 10.16
CA GLY A 360 38.39 7.52 9.39
C GLY A 360 39.02 6.38 10.21
N GLN A 361 38.21 5.49 10.75
CA GLN A 361 38.74 4.26 11.37
C GLN A 361 39.39 3.42 10.27
N ARG A 362 40.71 3.34 10.28
CA ARG A 362 41.44 2.24 9.62
C ARG A 362 41.26 1.01 10.48
N ARG A 363 40.54 0.02 10.00
CA ARG A 363 40.86 -1.39 10.29
C ARG A 363 41.70 -1.97 9.22
#